data_0c85a82ce8fd385ca22f5e6042673f96
#
_entry.id   0c85a82ce8fd385ca22f5e6042673f96
#
_cell.length_a   1.000
_cell.length_b   1.000
_cell.length_c   1.000
_cell.angle_alpha   90.00
_cell.angle_beta   90.00
_cell.angle_gamma   90.00
#
_symmetry.space_group_name_H-M   'P 1'
#
loop_
_entity.id
_entity.type
_entity.pdbx_description
1 polymer ?
#
loop_
_entity_poly.entity_id
_entity_poly.type
_entity_poly.pdbx_seq_one_letter_code
_entity_poly.pdbx_strand_id
1 'polypeptide(L)'
;MVIFLLMKLKLTRPLVFFDLETTGLNIAQDRIVELSYYKVFPNGCAEGKTFRVKPTQMMLGQEIQMHISDEATAVHGIHDEDLVDCPTFKEIAPELASVLEGSDLAGYNSNHFDL
;
A
#
# COMPACT_ATOMS: atom_id res chain seq x y z
N MET A 1 -20.39 -3.82 0.87
CA MET A 1 -19.20 -4.14 0.09
C MET A 1 -19.06 -3.17 -1.05
N VAL A 2 -18.01 -2.37 -0.97
CA VAL A 2 -17.72 -1.35 -1.97
C VAL A 2 -17.52 -1.99 -3.34
N ILE A 3 -16.78 -3.10 -3.39
CA ILE A 3 -16.48 -3.77 -4.65
C ILE A 3 -17.74 -4.28 -5.35
N PHE A 4 -18.67 -4.83 -4.58
CA PHE A 4 -19.93 -5.31 -5.14
C PHE A 4 -20.71 -4.16 -5.78
N LEU A 5 -20.75 -3.00 -5.15
CA LEU A 5 -21.39 -1.82 -5.71
C LEU A 5 -20.69 -1.35 -6.98
N LEU A 6 -19.36 -1.38 -6.97
CA LEU A 6 -18.56 -0.93 -8.12
C LEU A 6 -18.78 -1.82 -9.35
N MET A 7 -19.00 -3.11 -9.14
CA MET A 7 -19.26 -4.03 -10.25
C MET A 7 -20.54 -3.69 -11.00
N LYS A 8 -21.42 -2.90 -10.40
CA LYS A 8 -22.65 -2.45 -11.04
C LYS A 8 -22.50 -1.13 -11.78
N LEU A 9 -21.37 -0.45 -11.59
CA LEU A 9 -21.11 0.80 -12.29
C LEU A 9 -20.54 0.51 -13.66
N LYS A 10 -20.86 1.41 -14.61
CA LYS A 10 -20.26 1.32 -15.93
C LYS A 10 -18.93 2.03 -15.91
N LEU A 11 -17.87 1.24 -15.79
CA LEU A 11 -16.53 1.77 -15.80
C LEU A 11 -16.04 1.91 -17.23
N THR A 12 -15.40 3.02 -17.54
CA THR A 12 -14.73 3.22 -18.83
C THR A 12 -13.24 2.96 -18.71
N ARG A 13 -12.73 2.98 -17.48
CA ARG A 13 -11.33 2.73 -17.17
C ARG A 13 -11.26 1.88 -15.90
N PRO A 14 -10.17 1.14 -15.71
CA PRO A 14 -10.01 0.42 -14.44
C PRO A 14 -9.99 1.37 -13.25
N LEU A 15 -10.50 0.89 -12.12
CA LEU A 15 -10.43 1.59 -10.84
C LEU A 15 -9.49 0.85 -9.90
N VAL A 16 -8.61 1.59 -9.22
CA VAL A 16 -7.66 1.01 -8.28
C VAL A 16 -7.93 1.53 -6.88
N PHE A 17 -8.02 0.61 -5.94
CA PHE A 17 -8.13 0.89 -4.51
C PHE A 17 -6.84 0.50 -3.84
N PHE A 18 -6.42 1.28 -2.84
CA PHE A 18 -5.25 0.98 -2.03
C PHE A 18 -5.62 0.81 -0.58
N ASP A 19 -4.89 -0.07 0.10
CA ASP A 19 -4.89 -0.20 1.54
C ASP A 19 -3.45 -0.18 2.00
N LEU A 20 -3.12 0.68 2.97
CA LEU A 20 -1.75 0.93 3.40
C LEU A 20 -1.57 0.64 4.87
N GLU A 21 -0.42 0.05 5.21
CA GLU A 21 0.08 0.02 6.57
C GLU A 21 1.39 0.77 6.62
N THR A 22 1.67 1.43 7.75
CA THR A 22 2.83 2.32 7.87
C THR A 22 3.62 2.05 9.13
N THR A 23 4.78 2.71 9.25
CA THR A 23 5.61 2.63 10.45
C THR A 23 4.99 3.37 11.64
N GLY A 24 4.02 4.26 11.40
CA GLY A 24 3.36 5.04 12.45
C GLY A 24 2.37 6.01 11.84
N LEU A 25 1.90 6.96 12.64
CA LEU A 25 0.86 7.89 12.23
C LEU A 25 1.38 9.26 11.78
N ASN A 26 2.68 9.48 11.81
CA ASN A 26 3.26 10.76 11.42
C ASN A 26 3.46 10.79 9.91
N ILE A 27 2.58 11.48 9.20
CA ILE A 27 2.58 11.53 7.74
C ILE A 27 3.90 12.06 7.19
N ALA A 28 4.55 12.99 7.90
CA ALA A 28 5.78 13.60 7.41
C ALA A 28 6.99 12.68 7.51
N GLN A 29 7.00 11.76 8.46
CA GLN A 29 8.18 10.95 8.77
C GLN A 29 7.99 9.46 8.54
N ASP A 30 6.78 8.96 8.67
CA ASP A 30 6.55 7.53 8.59
C ASP A 30 6.51 7.04 7.15
N ARG A 31 6.74 5.76 6.99
CA ARG A 31 6.86 5.11 5.68
C ARG A 31 5.90 3.94 5.57
N ILE A 32 5.56 3.59 4.35
CA ILE A 32 4.71 2.43 4.05
C ILE A 32 5.50 1.15 4.37
N VAL A 33 4.85 0.21 5.04
CA VAL A 33 5.39 -1.13 5.29
C VAL A 33 4.61 -2.21 4.56
N GLU A 34 3.37 -1.94 4.20
CA GLU A 34 2.58 -2.84 3.39
C GLU A 34 1.64 -2.03 2.52
N LEU A 35 1.53 -2.43 1.27
CA LEU A 35 0.63 -1.80 0.32
C LEU A 35 -0.12 -2.88 -0.41
N SER A 36 -1.45 -2.84 -0.32
CA SER A 36 -2.31 -3.73 -1.08
C SER A 36 -3.08 -2.90 -2.09
N TYR A 37 -3.25 -3.43 -3.30
CA TYR A 37 -4.13 -2.80 -4.25
C TYR A 37 -5.18 -3.79 -4.73
N TYR A 38 -6.30 -3.25 -5.16
CA TYR A 38 -7.36 -3.99 -5.79
C TYR A 38 -7.79 -3.21 -7.03
N LYS A 39 -7.68 -3.83 -8.19
CA LYS A 39 -7.94 -3.17 -9.46
C LYS A 39 -9.14 -3.83 -10.12
N VAL A 40 -10.16 -3.03 -10.39
CA VAL A 40 -11.40 -3.49 -11.00
C VAL A 40 -11.44 -2.98 -12.44
N PHE A 41 -11.61 -3.90 -13.37
CA PHE A 41 -11.63 -3.59 -14.80
C PHE A 41 -13.05 -3.33 -15.30
N PRO A 42 -13.20 -2.60 -16.41
CA PRO A 42 -14.53 -2.32 -16.98
C PRO A 42 -15.36 -3.55 -17.29
N ASN A 43 -14.70 -4.69 -17.57
CA ASN A 43 -15.41 -5.94 -17.87
C ASN A 43 -15.86 -6.70 -16.62
N GLY A 44 -15.65 -6.14 -15.43
CA GLY A 44 -16.01 -6.77 -14.17
C GLY A 44 -14.94 -7.66 -13.56
N CYS A 45 -13.86 -7.92 -14.28
CA CYS A 45 -12.73 -8.65 -13.71
C CYS A 45 -12.00 -7.80 -12.69
N ALA A 46 -11.32 -8.46 -11.76
CA ALA A 46 -10.55 -7.76 -10.73
C ALA A 46 -9.29 -8.54 -10.43
N GLU A 47 -8.26 -7.83 -9.99
CA GLU A 47 -7.02 -8.42 -9.52
C GLU A 47 -6.51 -7.63 -8.34
N GLY A 48 -5.72 -8.29 -7.50
CA GLY A 48 -5.14 -7.64 -6.34
C GLY A 48 -3.80 -8.23 -5.99
N LYS A 49 -3.01 -7.45 -5.27
CA LYS A 49 -1.70 -7.87 -4.83
C LYS A 49 -1.32 -7.10 -3.58
N THR A 50 -0.57 -7.74 -2.71
CA THR A 50 -0.02 -7.11 -1.51
C THR A 50 1.50 -7.09 -1.62
N PHE A 51 2.07 -5.93 -1.40
CA PHE A 51 3.52 -5.75 -1.30
C PHE A 51 3.87 -5.50 0.15
N ARG A 52 4.84 -6.25 0.67
CA ARG A 52 5.51 -5.87 1.91
C ARG A 52 6.76 -5.08 1.55
N VAL A 53 6.96 -3.97 2.24
CA VAL A 53 7.96 -2.98 1.86
C VAL A 53 8.88 -2.73 3.05
N LYS A 54 10.18 -2.77 2.79
CA LYS A 54 11.16 -2.42 3.81
C LYS A 54 11.22 -0.89 3.90
N PRO A 55 10.78 -0.30 5.03
CA PRO A 55 10.84 1.15 5.18
C PRO A 55 12.28 1.57 5.45
N THR A 56 12.77 2.57 4.72
CA THR A 56 14.15 3.02 4.87
C THR A 56 14.21 4.52 5.07
N GLN A 57 15.30 4.96 5.67
CA GLN A 57 15.62 6.37 5.83
C GLN A 57 17.13 6.54 5.68
N MET A 58 17.54 7.75 5.30
CA MET A 58 18.95 8.08 5.20
C MET A 58 19.47 8.57 6.55
N MET A 59 20.54 7.97 7.04
CA MET A 59 21.22 8.43 8.23
C MET A 59 22.72 8.40 8.00
N LEU A 60 23.38 9.53 8.21
CA LEU A 60 24.84 9.67 8.04
C LEU A 60 25.30 9.13 6.69
N GLY A 61 24.53 9.43 5.63
CA GLY A 61 24.88 9.02 4.28
C GLY A 61 24.55 7.57 3.94
N GLN A 62 23.93 6.82 4.84
CA GLN A 62 23.57 5.43 4.62
C GLN A 62 22.07 5.24 4.69
N GLU A 63 21.57 4.36 3.82
CA GLU A 63 20.17 3.94 3.88
C GLU A 63 20.04 2.86 4.92
N ILE A 64 19.19 3.09 5.92
CA ILE A 64 18.96 2.12 6.98
C ILE A 64 17.47 1.80 7.10
N GLN A 65 17.17 0.62 7.62
CA GLN A 65 15.78 0.24 7.84
C GLN A 65 15.21 1.04 9.01
N MET A 66 14.00 1.54 8.79
CA MET A 66 13.28 2.32 9.77
C MET A 66 12.53 1.41 10.73
N HIS A 67 12.55 1.76 12.03
CA HIS A 67 11.83 0.99 13.04
C HIS A 67 10.32 1.29 12.96
N ILE A 68 9.50 0.24 13.07
CA ILE A 68 8.05 0.38 13.14
C ILE A 68 7.68 0.69 14.59
N SER A 69 6.83 1.70 14.81
CA SER A 69 6.40 2.03 16.16
C SER A 69 5.63 0.88 16.77
N ASP A 70 5.69 0.77 18.10
CA ASP A 70 4.96 -0.30 18.81
C ASP A 70 3.46 -0.18 18.58
N GLU A 71 2.95 1.05 18.51
CA GLU A 71 1.54 1.30 18.25
C GLU A 71 1.13 0.80 16.87
N ALA A 72 1.94 1.05 15.87
CA ALA A 72 1.66 0.58 14.51
C ALA A 72 1.68 -0.95 14.46
N THR A 73 2.69 -1.59 15.04
CA THR A 73 2.77 -3.04 15.09
C THR A 73 1.58 -3.64 15.83
N ALA A 74 1.08 -2.98 16.86
CA ALA A 74 -0.10 -3.45 17.58
C ALA A 74 -1.35 -3.46 16.69
N VAL A 75 -1.40 -2.58 15.68
CA VAL A 75 -2.53 -2.50 14.76
C VAL A 75 -2.42 -3.54 13.65
N HIS A 76 -1.27 -3.61 12.97
CA HIS A 76 -1.16 -4.43 11.75
C HIS A 76 -0.34 -5.72 11.95
N GLY A 77 0.32 -5.89 13.08
CA GLY A 77 1.03 -7.13 13.38
C GLY A 77 2.34 -7.34 12.63
N ILE A 78 2.83 -6.33 11.92
CA ILE A 78 4.07 -6.43 11.17
C ILE A 78 5.22 -5.96 12.05
N HIS A 79 6.29 -6.75 12.10
CA HIS A 79 7.49 -6.47 12.90
C HIS A 79 8.66 -6.11 11.99
N ASP A 80 9.65 -5.42 12.53
CA ASP A 80 10.82 -5.01 11.76
C ASP A 80 11.51 -6.19 11.07
N GLU A 81 11.64 -7.30 11.77
CA GLU A 81 12.30 -8.48 11.24
C GLU A 81 11.55 -9.12 10.07
N ASP A 82 10.27 -8.88 9.96
CA ASP A 82 9.47 -9.40 8.85
C ASP A 82 9.83 -8.73 7.53
N LEU A 83 10.45 -7.55 7.59
CA LEU A 83 10.70 -6.70 6.42
C LEU A 83 12.15 -6.66 5.99
N VAL A 84 13.05 -7.33 6.70
CA VAL A 84 14.49 -7.25 6.42
C VAL A 84 14.81 -7.63 4.98
N ASP A 85 14.17 -8.66 4.46
CA ASP A 85 14.41 -9.15 3.11
C ASP A 85 13.39 -8.65 2.08
N CYS A 86 12.53 -7.73 2.47
CA CYS A 86 11.53 -7.19 1.56
C CYS A 86 12.13 -6.07 0.70
N PRO A 87 11.54 -5.84 -0.49
CA PRO A 87 12.00 -4.74 -1.33
C PRO A 87 11.65 -3.39 -0.70
N THR A 88 12.41 -2.37 -1.08
CA THR A 88 12.09 -0.99 -0.72
C THR A 88 10.98 -0.46 -1.61
N PHE A 89 10.38 0.67 -1.21
CA PHE A 89 9.35 1.29 -2.05
C PHE A 89 9.90 1.67 -3.42
N LYS A 90 11.13 2.17 -3.46
CA LYS A 90 11.79 2.52 -4.72
C LYS A 90 11.87 1.32 -5.67
N GLU A 91 12.07 0.14 -5.12
CA GLU A 91 12.17 -1.08 -5.92
C GLU A 91 10.83 -1.54 -6.48
N ILE A 92 9.73 -1.31 -5.76
CA ILE A 92 8.40 -1.71 -6.23
C ILE A 92 7.71 -0.64 -7.07
N ALA A 93 8.22 0.59 -7.06
CA ALA A 93 7.58 1.72 -7.72
C ALA A 93 7.32 1.49 -9.22
N PRO A 94 8.24 0.90 -10.01
CA PRO A 94 7.95 0.64 -11.41
C PRO A 94 6.75 -0.29 -11.63
N GLU A 95 6.62 -1.32 -10.81
CA GLU A 95 5.48 -2.24 -10.90
C GLU A 95 4.19 -1.52 -10.54
N LEU A 96 4.21 -0.71 -9.48
CA LEU A 96 3.05 0.09 -9.10
C LEU A 96 2.65 1.06 -10.19
N ALA A 97 3.62 1.71 -10.81
CA ALA A 97 3.35 2.64 -11.91
C ALA A 97 2.61 1.93 -13.04
N SER A 98 3.02 0.69 -13.36
CA SER A 98 2.35 -0.11 -14.39
C SER A 98 0.91 -0.42 -14.00
N VAL A 99 0.66 -0.73 -12.72
CA VAL A 99 -0.70 -1.00 -12.24
C VAL A 99 -1.60 0.22 -12.41
N LEU A 100 -1.06 1.41 -12.14
CA LEU A 100 -1.83 2.65 -12.18
C LEU A 100 -2.03 3.21 -13.58
N GLU A 101 -1.18 2.81 -14.53
CA GLU A 101 -1.25 3.36 -15.87
C GLU A 101 -2.60 3.10 -16.50
N GLY A 102 -3.22 4.16 -17.01
CA GLY A 102 -4.53 4.07 -17.66
C GLY A 102 -5.69 3.81 -16.69
N SER A 103 -5.45 3.89 -15.39
CA SER A 103 -6.47 3.61 -14.37
C SER A 103 -6.86 4.88 -13.63
N ASP A 104 -8.07 4.89 -13.11
CA ASP A 104 -8.50 5.91 -12.16
C ASP A 104 -8.22 5.43 -10.75
N LEU A 105 -7.90 6.36 -9.87
CA LEU A 105 -7.68 6.05 -8.46
C LEU A 105 -9.00 6.27 -7.73
N ALA A 106 -9.57 5.19 -7.21
CA ALA A 106 -10.85 5.28 -6.50
C ALA A 106 -10.67 5.76 -5.06
N GLY A 107 -9.47 5.60 -4.50
CA GLY A 107 -9.17 6.05 -3.16
C GLY A 107 -8.29 5.04 -2.46
N TYR A 108 -7.98 5.35 -1.22
CA TYR A 108 -7.23 4.41 -0.40
C TYR A 108 -7.84 4.39 1.00
N ASN A 109 -7.53 3.31 1.68
CA ASN A 109 -7.96 3.12 3.05
C ASN A 109 -6.76 2.66 3.87
N SER A 110 -6.80 2.95 5.17
CA SER A 110 -5.78 2.50 6.10
C SER A 110 -6.50 1.94 7.31
N ASN A 111 -5.94 0.91 7.92
CA ASN A 111 -6.57 0.32 9.11
C ASN A 111 -6.76 1.32 10.24
N HIS A 112 -6.04 2.42 10.22
CA HIS A 112 -6.20 3.48 11.22
C HIS A 112 -7.54 4.18 11.08
N PHE A 113 -8.17 4.12 9.92
CA PHE A 113 -9.41 4.82 9.62
C PHE A 113 -10.57 3.87 9.40
N ASP A 114 -10.36 2.58 9.50
CA ASP A 114 -11.42 1.59 9.39
C ASP A 114 -12.22 1.57 10.68
N LEU A 115 -13.38 2.13 10.62
CA LEU A 115 -14.25 2.23 11.79
C LEU A 115 -15.49 1.39 11.61
#